data_b9d1808504f0df03abbb947c83a5bc9b
#
_entry.id   b9d1808504f0df03abbb947c83a5bc9b
#
_cell.length_a   1.000
_cell.length_b   1.000
_cell.length_c   1.000
_cell.angle_alpha   90.00
_cell.angle_beta   90.00
_cell.angle_gamma   90.00
#
_symmetry.space_group_name_H-M   'P 1'
#
loop_
_entity.id
_entity.type
_entity.pdbx_description
1 polymer ?
#
loop_
_entity_poly.entity_id
_entity_poly.type
_entity_poly.pdbx_seq_one_letter_code
_entity_poly.pdbx_strand_id
1 'polypeptide(L)'
;MFRNDFVWGVASSAYQIEGTDPDDGRGKCVWDVFTEEGHIHENQNAYTACDHIHRYKEDYALMRELGIKAYRFSMNWARILPEGTGRVNQKAVELYRDMIITMKENGITPYITMFHWELPQALQLKGGWLNPQIVDWFGEYAKVVAENFADLCDYFITINEPQCVVGLGHLSGVHAPGIKHSITDTFQIAHNLLKAHGQAVINLRKYAGKPIKVGYAPTGGVAYPYTDTPEDIEAAKKVYFGFYNPMDNWTWNVAWFSDPVFLGHYPEEGLKKFAAYLPEITEEDMELIHQPLDFMGQNIYNGYYVRAGKDGEPEFVDRAPGFPRTAMGWPVTPRAFYYGIRFLYERYQLPLYITENGMSCHDLVSGDHKVHDPNRITFLESYIKGMEKAIDEGADVRGYFEWTFIDNFEWADGYTQRFGMVYVDFETQERIPKDSAYWYKEVIETNGRCLPEKAGVWC
;
A
#
# COMPACT_ATOMS: atom_id res chain seq x y z
N MET A 1 1.18 5.69 -24.19
CA MET A 1 1.91 4.39 -24.36
C MET A 1 2.91 4.18 -23.23
N PHE A 2 2.99 2.97 -22.69
CA PHE A 2 3.95 2.66 -21.62
C PHE A 2 5.40 2.67 -22.12
N ARG A 3 6.32 3.09 -21.27
CA ARG A 3 7.76 3.06 -21.53
C ARG A 3 8.22 1.61 -21.74
N ASN A 4 9.32 1.40 -22.47
CA ASN A 4 9.87 0.06 -22.67
C ASN A 4 10.40 -0.59 -21.37
N ASP A 5 10.79 0.24 -20.39
CA ASP A 5 11.24 -0.14 -19.06
C ASP A 5 10.17 -0.01 -17.99
N PHE A 6 8.88 0.03 -18.38
CA PHE A 6 7.77 0.08 -17.46
C PHE A 6 7.70 -1.19 -16.60
N VAL A 7 7.56 -1.01 -15.30
CA VAL A 7 7.55 -2.12 -14.35
C VAL A 7 6.12 -2.64 -14.16
N TRP A 8 5.86 -3.84 -14.69
CA TRP A 8 4.64 -4.58 -14.43
C TRP A 8 4.89 -5.58 -13.31
N GLY A 9 4.21 -5.42 -12.19
CA GLY A 9 4.40 -6.24 -11.00
C GLY A 9 3.09 -6.61 -10.32
N VAL A 10 3.26 -7.36 -9.24
CA VAL A 10 2.21 -7.71 -8.29
C VAL A 10 2.69 -7.39 -6.88
N ALA A 11 1.76 -7.28 -5.93
CA ALA A 11 2.09 -6.97 -4.56
C ALA A 11 1.48 -7.98 -3.57
N SER A 12 2.01 -8.03 -2.36
CA SER A 12 1.38 -8.61 -1.17
C SER A 12 2.10 -8.13 0.10
N SER A 13 1.58 -8.46 1.28
CA SER A 13 2.20 -8.13 2.55
C SER A 13 2.50 -9.36 3.39
N ALA A 14 3.53 -9.25 4.24
CA ALA A 14 4.04 -10.36 5.05
C ALA A 14 2.96 -11.00 5.93
N TYR A 15 2.28 -10.21 6.75
CA TYR A 15 1.29 -10.76 7.68
C TYR A 15 0.14 -11.47 6.97
N GLN A 16 -0.27 -10.96 5.80
CA GLN A 16 -1.41 -11.47 5.04
C GLN A 16 -1.14 -12.82 4.36
N ILE A 17 0.12 -13.15 4.04
CA ILE A 17 0.44 -14.35 3.26
C ILE A 17 1.39 -15.34 3.94
N GLU A 18 2.29 -14.88 4.81
CA GLU A 18 3.44 -15.68 5.26
C GLU A 18 3.06 -16.89 6.10
N GLY A 19 2.14 -16.70 7.04
CA GLY A 19 1.91 -17.67 8.11
C GLY A 19 2.98 -17.63 9.20
N THR A 20 2.97 -18.62 10.08
CA THR A 20 3.88 -18.75 11.22
C THR A 20 4.48 -20.13 11.31
N ASP A 21 5.74 -20.21 11.71
CA ASP A 21 6.41 -21.44 12.12
C ASP A 21 6.81 -21.28 13.60
N PRO A 22 6.38 -22.20 14.51
CA PRO A 22 6.72 -22.14 15.93
C PRO A 22 8.22 -22.08 16.21
N ASP A 23 9.03 -22.61 15.29
CA ASP A 23 10.48 -22.74 15.45
C ASP A 23 11.27 -21.60 14.76
N ASP A 24 10.61 -20.65 14.09
CA ASP A 24 11.29 -19.58 13.35
C ASP A 24 11.81 -18.45 14.25
N GLY A 25 11.37 -18.39 15.49
CA GLY A 25 11.80 -17.39 16.48
C GLY A 25 11.19 -16.00 16.27
N ARG A 26 10.10 -15.89 15.50
CA ARG A 26 9.33 -14.64 15.32
C ARG A 26 8.73 -14.18 16.65
N GLY A 27 8.82 -12.88 16.92
CA GLY A 27 8.03 -12.23 17.98
C GLY A 27 6.58 -12.01 17.56
N LYS A 28 5.68 -11.79 18.53
CA LYS A 28 4.32 -11.35 18.21
C LYS A 28 4.32 -9.91 17.68
N CYS A 29 3.44 -9.62 16.76
CA CYS A 29 3.09 -8.26 16.34
C CYS A 29 1.69 -7.89 16.86
N VAL A 30 1.31 -6.62 16.69
CA VAL A 30 0.00 -6.10 17.11
C VAL A 30 -1.18 -6.85 16.49
N TRP A 31 -1.03 -7.37 15.26
CA TRP A 31 -2.08 -8.13 14.58
C TRP A 31 -2.29 -9.52 15.19
N ASP A 32 -1.23 -10.16 15.71
CA ASP A 32 -1.39 -11.44 16.42
C ASP A 32 -2.28 -11.25 17.67
N VAL A 33 -2.01 -10.21 18.45
CA VAL A 33 -2.79 -9.90 19.67
C VAL A 33 -4.22 -9.49 19.31
N PHE A 34 -4.39 -8.63 18.32
CA PHE A 34 -5.70 -8.20 17.83
C PHE A 34 -6.57 -9.38 17.36
N THR A 35 -5.94 -10.35 16.71
CA THR A 35 -6.57 -11.60 16.28
C THR A 35 -6.96 -12.48 17.48
N GLU A 36 -6.06 -12.66 18.46
CA GLU A 36 -6.29 -13.44 19.69
C GLU A 36 -7.40 -12.85 20.55
N GLU A 37 -7.59 -11.51 20.50
CA GLU A 37 -8.67 -10.81 21.18
C GLU A 37 -10.03 -10.91 20.49
N GLY A 38 -10.09 -11.58 19.32
CA GLY A 38 -11.34 -11.88 18.60
C GLY A 38 -11.90 -10.70 17.79
N HIS A 39 -11.06 -9.81 17.32
CA HIS A 39 -11.47 -8.63 16.53
C HIS A 39 -11.59 -8.90 15.02
N ILE A 40 -11.21 -10.09 14.56
CA ILE A 40 -11.27 -10.47 13.15
C ILE A 40 -12.62 -11.14 12.85
N HIS A 41 -13.12 -10.94 11.64
CA HIS A 41 -14.32 -11.60 11.14
C HIS A 41 -14.29 -13.10 11.42
N GLU A 42 -15.36 -13.64 12.03
CA GLU A 42 -15.50 -15.06 12.42
C GLU A 42 -14.34 -15.61 13.26
N ASN A 43 -13.61 -14.77 13.99
CA ASN A 43 -12.40 -15.11 14.75
C ASN A 43 -11.31 -15.81 13.91
N GLN A 44 -11.24 -15.51 12.61
CA GLN A 44 -10.20 -16.00 11.74
C GLN A 44 -8.83 -15.43 12.13
N ASN A 45 -7.76 -16.08 11.69
CA ASN A 45 -6.38 -15.69 12.00
C ASN A 45 -5.45 -15.94 10.82
N ALA A 46 -4.27 -15.31 10.85
CA ALA A 46 -3.25 -15.45 9.82
C ALA A 46 -2.11 -16.43 10.20
N TYR A 47 -2.34 -17.35 11.14
CA TYR A 47 -1.28 -18.28 11.57
C TYR A 47 -0.83 -19.25 10.47
N THR A 48 -1.73 -19.63 9.58
CA THR A 48 -1.39 -20.32 8.34
C THR A 48 -1.34 -19.35 7.16
N ALA A 49 -2.31 -18.43 7.07
CA ALA A 49 -2.49 -17.52 5.95
C ALA A 49 -2.45 -18.27 4.60
N CYS A 50 -1.47 -17.96 3.76
CA CYS A 50 -1.19 -18.69 2.51
C CYS A 50 0.01 -19.64 2.64
N ASP A 51 0.51 -19.86 3.84
CA ASP A 51 1.67 -20.73 4.09
C ASP A 51 2.90 -20.36 3.23
N HIS A 52 3.04 -19.06 2.92
CA HIS A 52 4.03 -18.59 1.96
C HIS A 52 5.47 -18.85 2.40
N ILE A 53 5.76 -18.81 3.71
CA ILE A 53 7.12 -19.11 4.22
C ILE A 53 7.60 -20.51 3.86
N HIS A 54 6.70 -21.46 3.63
CA HIS A 54 7.04 -22.82 3.20
C HIS A 54 6.86 -23.03 1.68
N ARG A 55 6.05 -22.18 1.03
CA ARG A 55 5.63 -22.32 -0.38
C ARG A 55 6.17 -21.24 -1.33
N TYR A 56 7.01 -20.31 -0.87
CA TYR A 56 7.50 -19.21 -1.71
C TYR A 56 8.18 -19.67 -3.00
N LYS A 57 8.84 -20.84 -2.99
CA LYS A 57 9.47 -21.39 -4.21
C LYS A 57 8.43 -21.76 -5.27
N GLU A 58 7.31 -22.34 -4.84
CA GLU A 58 6.15 -22.65 -5.68
C GLU A 58 5.50 -21.34 -6.18
N ASP A 59 5.26 -20.41 -5.29
CA ASP A 59 4.63 -19.12 -5.62
C ASP A 59 5.49 -18.30 -6.61
N TYR A 60 6.81 -18.26 -6.46
CA TYR A 60 7.69 -17.56 -7.40
C TYR A 60 7.85 -18.28 -8.74
N ALA A 61 7.82 -19.61 -8.75
CA ALA A 61 7.74 -20.37 -10.00
C ALA A 61 6.45 -20.06 -10.77
N LEU A 62 5.32 -19.97 -10.06
CA LEU A 62 4.03 -19.58 -10.64
C LEU A 62 4.05 -18.12 -11.14
N MET A 63 4.63 -17.18 -10.39
CA MET A 63 4.83 -15.80 -10.88
C MET A 63 5.62 -15.76 -12.20
N ARG A 64 6.70 -16.53 -12.30
CA ARG A 64 7.49 -16.65 -13.55
C ARG A 64 6.64 -17.19 -14.70
N GLU A 65 5.85 -18.23 -14.46
CA GLU A 65 4.95 -18.83 -15.48
C GLU A 65 3.89 -17.83 -15.96
N LEU A 66 3.41 -16.98 -15.06
CA LEU A 66 2.49 -15.88 -15.33
C LEU A 66 3.19 -14.61 -15.88
N GLY A 67 4.50 -14.67 -16.13
CA GLY A 67 5.24 -13.59 -16.77
C GLY A 67 5.53 -12.37 -15.86
N ILE A 68 5.27 -12.47 -14.55
CA ILE A 68 5.51 -11.39 -13.58
C ILE A 68 7.00 -11.03 -13.54
N LYS A 69 7.32 -9.72 -13.59
CA LYS A 69 8.70 -9.20 -13.64
C LYS A 69 9.15 -8.51 -12.38
N ALA A 70 8.21 -8.08 -11.54
CA ALA A 70 8.50 -7.41 -10.29
C ALA A 70 7.51 -7.86 -9.20
N TYR A 71 8.00 -7.95 -7.98
CA TYR A 71 7.17 -8.29 -6.83
C TYR A 71 7.46 -7.34 -5.67
N ARG A 72 6.41 -6.61 -5.27
CA ARG A 72 6.42 -5.81 -4.06
C ARG A 72 5.91 -6.65 -2.91
N PHE A 73 6.74 -6.86 -1.91
CA PHE A 73 6.40 -7.60 -0.70
C PHE A 73 6.86 -6.85 0.53
N SER A 74 6.26 -7.11 1.67
CA SER A 74 6.74 -6.53 2.92
C SER A 74 7.57 -7.54 3.71
N MET A 75 8.34 -7.01 4.67
CA MET A 75 9.09 -7.80 5.65
C MET A 75 8.42 -7.66 7.01
N ASN A 76 8.20 -8.75 7.70
CA ASN A 76 7.64 -8.73 9.04
C ASN A 76 8.71 -8.26 10.05
N TRP A 77 8.53 -7.06 10.58
CA TRP A 77 9.46 -6.47 11.56
C TRP A 77 9.67 -7.38 12.77
N ALA A 78 8.59 -7.94 13.34
CA ALA A 78 8.67 -8.84 14.50
C ALA A 78 9.32 -10.20 14.16
N ARG A 79 9.43 -10.58 12.88
CA ARG A 79 10.18 -11.76 12.45
C ARG A 79 11.68 -11.51 12.47
N ILE A 80 12.10 -10.33 11.99
CA ILE A 80 13.53 -9.94 11.91
C ILE A 80 14.05 -9.51 13.29
N LEU A 81 13.30 -8.70 14.02
CA LEU A 81 13.60 -8.22 15.37
C LEU A 81 12.45 -8.62 16.32
N PRO A 82 12.50 -9.79 16.96
CA PRO A 82 11.39 -10.32 17.77
C PRO A 82 10.92 -9.38 18.89
N GLU A 83 11.85 -8.61 19.47
CA GLU A 83 11.56 -7.59 20.49
C GLU A 83 11.41 -6.18 19.90
N GLY A 84 11.42 -6.07 18.56
CA GLY A 84 11.39 -4.82 17.81
C GLY A 84 12.73 -4.12 17.70
N THR A 85 13.68 -4.41 18.58
CA THR A 85 15.04 -3.86 18.63
C THR A 85 16.02 -4.92 19.16
N GLY A 86 17.31 -4.66 19.05
CA GLY A 86 18.38 -5.44 19.67
C GLY A 86 18.67 -6.74 18.92
N ARG A 87 18.28 -7.89 19.45
CA ARG A 87 18.66 -9.18 18.90
C ARG A 87 18.02 -9.45 17.53
N VAL A 88 18.84 -9.58 16.50
CA VAL A 88 18.42 -9.99 15.15
C VAL A 88 18.16 -11.50 15.12
N ASN A 89 17.02 -11.89 14.57
CA ASN A 89 16.69 -13.29 14.31
C ASN A 89 17.38 -13.76 13.03
N GLN A 90 18.47 -14.49 13.14
CA GLN A 90 19.26 -14.96 12.00
C GLN A 90 18.48 -15.91 11.09
N LYS A 91 17.57 -16.73 11.64
CA LYS A 91 16.70 -17.61 10.83
C LYS A 91 15.80 -16.78 9.90
N ALA A 92 15.27 -15.67 10.40
CA ALA A 92 14.46 -14.76 9.56
C ALA A 92 15.30 -14.08 8.48
N VAL A 93 16.52 -13.67 8.80
CA VAL A 93 17.45 -13.10 7.81
C VAL A 93 17.75 -14.12 6.72
N GLU A 94 18.09 -15.35 7.08
CA GLU A 94 18.37 -16.44 6.13
C GLU A 94 17.14 -16.74 5.26
N LEU A 95 15.94 -16.82 5.85
CA LEU A 95 14.68 -17.03 5.12
C LEU A 95 14.44 -15.94 4.08
N TYR A 96 14.44 -14.66 4.48
CA TYR A 96 14.19 -13.56 3.54
C TYR A 96 15.28 -13.43 2.48
N ARG A 97 16.53 -13.73 2.80
CA ARG A 97 17.60 -13.79 1.80
C ARG A 97 17.34 -14.88 0.78
N ASP A 98 16.97 -16.10 1.21
CA ASP A 98 16.63 -17.21 0.30
C ASP A 98 15.39 -16.87 -0.58
N MET A 99 14.38 -16.23 0.02
CA MET A 99 13.22 -15.72 -0.73
C MET A 99 13.65 -14.73 -1.83
N ILE A 100 14.47 -13.73 -1.51
CA ILE A 100 14.92 -12.72 -2.49
C ILE A 100 15.81 -13.36 -3.57
N ILE A 101 16.70 -14.25 -3.20
CA ILE A 101 17.55 -14.98 -4.17
C ILE A 101 16.66 -15.80 -5.11
N THR A 102 15.70 -16.54 -4.56
CA THR A 102 14.76 -17.36 -5.35
C THR A 102 13.90 -16.48 -6.27
N MET A 103 13.43 -15.29 -5.83
CA MET A 103 12.77 -14.34 -6.72
C MET A 103 13.64 -13.98 -7.92
N LYS A 104 14.89 -13.57 -7.66
CA LYS A 104 15.84 -13.15 -8.71
C LYS A 104 16.17 -14.29 -9.67
N GLU A 105 16.31 -15.53 -9.19
CA GLU A 105 16.50 -16.72 -10.02
C GLU A 105 15.30 -17.00 -10.93
N ASN A 106 14.08 -16.60 -10.50
CA ASN A 106 12.87 -16.65 -11.32
C ASN A 106 12.69 -15.41 -12.21
N GLY A 107 13.67 -14.50 -12.27
CA GLY A 107 13.62 -13.28 -13.10
C GLY A 107 12.70 -12.20 -12.59
N ILE A 108 12.40 -12.21 -11.28
CA ILE A 108 11.51 -11.26 -10.60
C ILE A 108 12.35 -10.24 -9.82
N THR A 109 12.13 -8.96 -10.08
CA THR A 109 12.78 -7.87 -9.35
C THR A 109 12.08 -7.62 -8.01
N PRO A 110 12.79 -7.71 -6.86
CA PRO A 110 12.22 -7.46 -5.55
C PRO A 110 12.03 -5.97 -5.27
N TYR A 111 10.89 -5.60 -4.68
CA TYR A 111 10.60 -4.29 -4.10
C TYR A 111 10.20 -4.51 -2.63
N ILE A 112 11.05 -4.10 -1.70
CA ILE A 112 10.84 -4.34 -0.26
C ILE A 112 10.04 -3.20 0.36
N THR A 113 8.89 -3.51 0.95
CA THR A 113 8.19 -2.63 1.89
C THR A 113 8.62 -3.00 3.31
N MET A 114 9.19 -2.04 4.04
CA MET A 114 9.72 -2.32 5.38
C MET A 114 8.61 -2.50 6.41
N PHE A 115 7.57 -1.67 6.35
CA PHE A 115 6.47 -1.69 7.30
C PHE A 115 5.12 -1.67 6.59
N HIS A 116 4.36 -2.77 6.78
CA HIS A 116 3.00 -2.94 6.28
C HIS A 116 2.08 -3.37 7.43
N TRP A 117 2.17 -2.60 8.55
CA TRP A 117 1.30 -2.56 9.73
C TRP A 117 1.64 -3.53 10.86
N GLU A 118 2.63 -4.41 10.71
CA GLU A 118 3.03 -5.41 11.73
C GLU A 118 4.00 -4.82 12.77
N LEU A 119 3.54 -3.87 13.60
CA LEU A 119 4.36 -3.36 14.70
C LEU A 119 4.63 -4.48 15.70
N PRO A 120 5.91 -4.72 16.10
CA PRO A 120 6.22 -5.67 17.17
C PRO A 120 5.45 -5.36 18.45
N GLN A 121 4.79 -6.36 19.02
CA GLN A 121 4.00 -6.20 20.23
C GLN A 121 4.84 -5.71 21.41
N ALA A 122 6.11 -6.11 21.47
CA ALA A 122 7.04 -5.63 22.47
C ALA A 122 7.27 -4.10 22.44
N LEU A 123 7.17 -3.48 21.26
CA LEU A 123 7.21 -2.02 21.12
C LEU A 123 5.86 -1.39 21.42
N GLN A 124 4.76 -2.05 21.04
CA GLN A 124 3.41 -1.58 21.39
C GLN A 124 3.22 -1.47 22.89
N LEU A 125 3.72 -2.44 23.67
CA LEU A 125 3.70 -2.42 25.14
C LEU A 125 4.53 -1.28 25.75
N LYS A 126 5.44 -0.68 24.98
CA LYS A 126 6.22 0.51 25.36
C LYS A 126 5.59 1.81 24.87
N GLY A 127 4.36 1.78 24.33
CA GLY A 127 3.62 2.93 23.81
C GLY A 127 3.55 3.02 22.28
N GLY A 128 4.18 2.09 21.55
CA GLY A 128 4.08 1.97 20.10
C GLY A 128 4.39 3.27 19.36
N TRP A 129 3.57 3.62 18.38
CA TRP A 129 3.74 4.84 17.57
C TRP A 129 3.54 6.15 18.34
N LEU A 130 2.91 6.13 19.52
CA LEU A 130 2.79 7.30 20.39
C LEU A 130 4.10 7.61 21.12
N ASN A 131 4.94 6.61 21.38
CA ASN A 131 6.24 6.80 22.02
C ASN A 131 7.25 7.42 21.05
N PRO A 132 7.85 8.59 21.34
CA PRO A 132 8.80 9.24 20.43
C PRO A 132 10.06 8.39 20.14
N GLN A 133 10.44 7.44 20.99
CA GLN A 133 11.54 6.52 20.73
C GLN A 133 11.28 5.58 19.54
N ILE A 134 10.04 5.50 19.04
CA ILE A 134 9.71 4.69 17.86
C ILE A 134 10.53 5.12 16.62
N VAL A 135 10.94 6.38 16.56
CA VAL A 135 11.78 6.91 15.49
C VAL A 135 13.15 6.19 15.48
N ASP A 136 13.77 6.05 16.65
CA ASP A 136 15.04 5.36 16.78
C ASP A 136 14.88 3.85 16.56
N TRP A 137 13.80 3.25 17.08
CA TRP A 137 13.53 1.82 16.91
C TRP A 137 13.29 1.46 15.44
N PHE A 138 12.52 2.27 14.72
CA PHE A 138 12.32 2.05 13.29
C PHE A 138 13.59 2.32 12.48
N GLY A 139 14.40 3.30 12.92
CA GLY A 139 15.73 3.56 12.36
C GLY A 139 16.68 2.36 12.56
N GLU A 140 16.68 1.71 13.72
CA GLU A 140 17.46 0.49 13.97
C GLU A 140 17.00 -0.65 13.06
N TYR A 141 15.70 -0.85 12.93
CA TYR A 141 15.14 -1.82 11.98
C TYR A 141 15.58 -1.54 10.54
N ALA A 142 15.52 -0.28 10.10
CA ALA A 142 15.99 0.14 8.77
C ALA A 142 17.48 -0.18 8.54
N LYS A 143 18.31 0.02 9.57
CA LYS A 143 19.72 -0.37 9.53
C LYS A 143 19.88 -1.88 9.32
N VAL A 144 19.17 -2.70 10.11
CA VAL A 144 19.22 -4.16 9.99
C VAL A 144 18.76 -4.62 8.61
N VAL A 145 17.69 -4.03 8.07
CA VAL A 145 17.20 -4.31 6.70
C VAL A 145 18.27 -3.96 5.67
N ALA A 146 18.88 -2.78 5.75
CA ALA A 146 19.91 -2.36 4.81
C ALA A 146 21.15 -3.28 4.84
N GLU A 147 21.67 -3.56 6.01
CA GLU A 147 22.87 -4.40 6.20
C GLU A 147 22.69 -5.85 5.70
N ASN A 148 21.47 -6.37 5.75
CA ASN A 148 21.21 -7.77 5.42
C ASN A 148 20.60 -8.00 4.03
N PHE A 149 20.00 -7.00 3.39
CA PHE A 149 19.23 -7.22 2.15
C PHE A 149 19.57 -6.24 1.02
N ALA A 150 20.28 -5.14 1.27
CA ALA A 150 20.57 -4.18 0.22
C ALA A 150 21.54 -4.72 -0.84
N ASP A 151 22.34 -5.73 -0.54
CA ASP A 151 23.16 -6.44 -1.54
C ASP A 151 22.31 -7.17 -2.58
N LEU A 152 21.10 -7.60 -2.21
CA LEU A 152 20.17 -8.38 -3.04
C LEU A 152 19.05 -7.55 -3.67
N CYS A 153 18.67 -6.41 -3.05
CA CYS A 153 17.55 -5.58 -3.47
C CYS A 153 18.01 -4.13 -3.69
N ASP A 154 17.43 -3.47 -4.70
CA ASP A 154 17.70 -2.07 -5.02
C ASP A 154 16.56 -1.13 -4.62
N TYR A 155 15.35 -1.63 -4.38
CA TYR A 155 14.13 -0.83 -4.18
C TYR A 155 13.54 -1.05 -2.79
N PHE A 156 13.39 0.03 -2.03
CA PHE A 156 12.85 0.02 -0.68
C PHE A 156 11.73 1.04 -0.53
N ILE A 157 10.66 0.63 0.13
CA ILE A 157 9.53 1.48 0.52
C ILE A 157 9.49 1.45 2.05
N THR A 158 9.56 2.62 2.68
CA THR A 158 9.67 2.70 4.13
C THR A 158 8.40 2.27 4.85
N ILE A 159 7.28 2.92 4.50
CA ILE A 159 5.98 2.74 5.17
C ILE A 159 4.89 2.61 4.12
N ASN A 160 4.02 1.62 4.31
CA ASN A 160 2.76 1.48 3.58
C ASN A 160 1.61 2.13 4.33
N GLU A 161 0.86 2.97 3.65
CA GLU A 161 -0.42 3.55 4.08
C GLU A 161 -0.43 4.06 5.53
N PRO A 162 0.31 5.13 5.84
CA PRO A 162 0.29 5.72 7.17
C PRO A 162 -1.13 6.15 7.60
N GLN A 163 -1.99 6.47 6.64
CA GLN A 163 -3.39 6.79 6.85
C GLN A 163 -4.16 5.66 7.55
N CYS A 164 -3.92 4.42 7.13
CA CYS A 164 -4.53 3.24 7.75
C CYS A 164 -3.99 2.99 9.15
N VAL A 165 -2.67 3.14 9.35
CA VAL A 165 -2.06 3.00 10.67
C VAL A 165 -2.70 3.97 11.66
N VAL A 166 -2.79 5.26 11.29
CA VAL A 166 -3.33 6.30 12.18
C VAL A 166 -4.86 6.21 12.26
N GLY A 167 -5.55 6.16 11.12
CA GLY A 167 -7.01 6.23 11.04
C GLY A 167 -7.70 4.97 11.52
N LEU A 168 -7.30 3.83 11.02
CA LEU A 168 -7.94 2.55 11.35
C LEU A 168 -7.38 1.95 12.64
N GLY A 169 -6.07 2.02 12.86
CA GLY A 169 -5.43 1.42 14.01
C GLY A 169 -5.56 2.22 15.31
N HIS A 170 -5.53 3.57 15.23
CA HIS A 170 -5.36 4.42 16.41
C HIS A 170 -6.48 5.47 16.61
N LEU A 171 -7.27 5.81 15.58
CA LEU A 171 -8.40 6.71 15.72
C LEU A 171 -9.71 5.93 15.84
N SER A 172 -10.04 5.08 14.88
CA SER A 172 -11.28 4.28 14.88
C SER A 172 -11.15 2.96 15.66
N GLY A 173 -9.94 2.38 15.70
CA GLY A 173 -9.65 1.12 16.39
C GLY A 173 -10.23 -0.12 15.71
N VAL A 174 -10.54 -0.05 14.42
CA VAL A 174 -11.06 -1.19 13.64
C VAL A 174 -9.96 -2.08 13.07
N HIS A 175 -8.71 -1.61 13.11
CA HIS A 175 -7.51 -2.39 12.83
C HIS A 175 -6.60 -2.46 14.06
N ALA A 176 -5.63 -3.37 14.05
CA ALA A 176 -4.61 -3.45 15.09
C ALA A 176 -3.83 -2.11 15.20
N PRO A 177 -3.46 -1.69 16.40
CA PRO A 177 -3.64 -2.34 17.70
C PRO A 177 -5.03 -2.22 18.31
N GLY A 178 -6.00 -1.60 17.66
CA GLY A 178 -7.38 -1.46 18.12
C GLY A 178 -7.59 -0.43 19.24
N ILE A 179 -6.62 0.44 19.47
CA ILE A 179 -6.65 1.42 20.55
C ILE A 179 -7.21 2.73 20.02
N LYS A 180 -8.32 3.19 20.63
CA LYS A 180 -8.91 4.49 20.28
C LYS A 180 -8.23 5.61 21.06
N HIS A 181 -7.30 6.27 20.42
CA HIS A 181 -6.61 7.42 20.96
C HIS A 181 -7.42 8.72 20.81
N SER A 182 -7.05 9.76 21.58
CA SER A 182 -7.55 11.11 21.37
C SER A 182 -7.07 11.66 20.01
N ILE A 183 -7.75 12.68 19.50
CA ILE A 183 -7.30 13.40 18.28
C ILE A 183 -5.87 13.91 18.45
N THR A 184 -5.53 14.48 19.60
CA THR A 184 -4.17 14.97 19.89
C THR A 184 -3.13 13.85 19.79
N ASP A 185 -3.41 12.69 20.41
CA ASP A 185 -2.51 11.56 20.35
C ASP A 185 -2.37 11.02 18.92
N THR A 186 -3.44 11.02 18.12
CA THR A 186 -3.38 10.57 16.73
C THR A 186 -2.54 11.49 15.84
N PHE A 187 -2.55 12.82 16.09
CA PHE A 187 -1.63 13.74 15.43
C PHE A 187 -0.17 13.49 15.84
N GLN A 188 0.07 13.20 17.12
CA GLN A 188 1.42 12.84 17.60
C GLN A 188 1.88 11.53 16.96
N ILE A 189 1.01 10.51 16.88
CA ILE A 189 1.29 9.22 16.20
C ILE A 189 1.65 9.46 14.74
N ALA A 190 0.87 10.26 14.02
CA ALA A 190 1.14 10.59 12.63
C ALA A 190 2.49 11.30 12.46
N HIS A 191 2.81 12.24 13.33
CA HIS A 191 4.08 12.97 13.30
C HIS A 191 5.27 12.04 13.59
N ASN A 192 5.19 11.19 14.61
CA ASN A 192 6.22 10.21 14.92
C ASN A 192 6.44 9.23 13.76
N LEU A 193 5.37 8.81 13.09
CA LEU A 193 5.42 7.90 11.95
C LEU A 193 6.15 8.53 10.76
N LEU A 194 5.91 9.81 10.49
CA LEU A 194 6.63 10.55 9.44
C LEU A 194 8.11 10.78 9.82
N LYS A 195 8.43 11.07 11.08
CA LYS A 195 9.81 11.15 11.57
C LYS A 195 10.52 9.80 11.43
N ALA A 196 9.85 8.71 11.77
CA ALA A 196 10.37 7.35 11.61
C ALA A 196 10.66 7.02 10.14
N HIS A 197 9.78 7.45 9.21
CA HIS A 197 10.05 7.39 7.77
C HIS A 197 11.39 8.05 7.43
N GLY A 198 11.60 9.30 7.83
CA GLY A 198 12.83 10.04 7.51
C GLY A 198 14.08 9.37 8.10
N GLN A 199 14.01 8.92 9.36
CA GLN A 199 15.10 8.18 9.99
C GLN A 199 15.42 6.87 9.25
N ALA A 200 14.38 6.19 8.76
CA ALA A 200 14.57 4.98 7.96
C ALA A 200 15.28 5.27 6.63
N VAL A 201 14.92 6.35 5.93
CA VAL A 201 15.60 6.77 4.68
C VAL A 201 17.09 7.01 4.92
N ILE A 202 17.42 7.75 5.99
CA ILE A 202 18.82 8.02 6.37
C ILE A 202 19.58 6.71 6.60
N ASN A 203 19.01 5.81 7.39
CA ASN A 203 19.69 4.56 7.77
C ASN A 203 19.77 3.57 6.62
N LEU A 204 18.73 3.43 5.80
CA LEU A 204 18.77 2.63 4.57
C LEU A 204 19.95 3.07 3.69
N ARG A 205 20.07 4.36 3.37
CA ARG A 205 21.15 4.87 2.50
C ARG A 205 22.54 4.75 3.13
N LYS A 206 22.63 4.98 4.44
CA LYS A 206 23.89 4.91 5.17
C LYS A 206 24.47 3.50 5.23
N TYR A 207 23.60 2.49 5.40
CA TYR A 207 24.02 1.11 5.68
C TYR A 207 23.87 0.14 4.50
N ALA A 208 23.32 0.59 3.37
CA ALA A 208 23.13 -0.26 2.18
C ALA A 208 24.44 -0.70 1.50
N GLY A 209 25.54 0.00 1.71
CA GLY A 209 26.82 -0.31 1.07
C GLY A 209 26.89 -0.05 -0.45
N LYS A 210 25.77 0.31 -1.07
CA LYS A 210 25.63 0.66 -2.50
C LYS A 210 24.50 1.68 -2.69
N PRO A 211 24.40 2.34 -3.86
CA PRO A 211 23.22 3.13 -4.21
C PRO A 211 21.96 2.27 -4.25
N ILE A 212 20.90 2.75 -3.62
CA ILE A 212 19.56 2.14 -3.59
C ILE A 212 18.50 3.17 -3.96
N LYS A 213 17.30 2.70 -4.27
CA LYS A 213 16.12 3.50 -4.56
C LYS A 213 15.17 3.42 -3.37
N VAL A 214 14.81 4.56 -2.81
CA VAL A 214 13.91 4.64 -1.65
C VAL A 214 12.68 5.44 -1.99
N GLY A 215 11.52 4.91 -1.64
CA GLY A 215 10.21 5.52 -1.79
C GLY A 215 9.36 5.42 -0.53
N TYR A 216 8.15 5.93 -0.63
CA TYR A 216 7.14 5.99 0.41
C TYR A 216 5.78 5.77 -0.23
N ALA A 217 4.87 5.01 0.38
CA ALA A 217 3.62 4.57 -0.24
C ALA A 217 2.38 4.96 0.57
N PRO A 218 1.91 6.23 0.50
CA PRO A 218 0.64 6.65 1.08
C PRO A 218 -0.56 6.12 0.27
N THR A 219 -1.76 6.30 0.85
CA THR A 219 -3.05 6.03 0.22
C THR A 219 -3.99 7.24 0.35
N GLY A 220 -5.24 7.08 -0.02
CA GLY A 220 -6.32 8.05 0.17
C GLY A 220 -7.38 7.96 -0.93
N GLY A 221 -8.62 8.28 -0.56
CA GLY A 221 -9.71 8.38 -1.54
C GLY A 221 -9.53 9.59 -2.44
N VAL A 222 -9.55 9.38 -3.77
CA VAL A 222 -9.33 10.45 -4.73
C VAL A 222 -10.61 11.27 -4.95
N ALA A 223 -10.54 12.57 -4.68
CA ALA A 223 -11.55 13.49 -5.20
C ALA A 223 -11.32 13.70 -6.70
N TYR A 224 -12.33 13.43 -7.51
CA TYR A 224 -12.23 13.60 -8.97
C TYR A 224 -13.45 14.35 -9.55
N PRO A 225 -13.27 15.08 -10.65
CA PRO A 225 -14.30 15.98 -11.14
C PRO A 225 -15.54 15.22 -11.63
N TYR A 226 -16.72 15.79 -11.39
CA TYR A 226 -17.98 15.25 -11.90
C TYR A 226 -18.05 15.38 -13.41
N THR A 227 -17.62 16.52 -13.96
CA THR A 227 -17.41 16.73 -15.39
C THR A 227 -15.96 17.12 -15.68
N ASP A 228 -15.54 17.10 -16.96
CA ASP A 228 -14.17 17.48 -17.33
C ASP A 228 -14.02 19.01 -17.56
N THR A 229 -14.91 19.84 -16.96
CA THR A 229 -14.77 21.30 -17.02
C THR A 229 -13.62 21.77 -16.12
N PRO A 230 -12.92 22.86 -16.47
CA PRO A 230 -11.86 23.42 -15.64
C PRO A 230 -12.31 23.70 -14.19
N GLU A 231 -13.55 24.15 -14.02
CA GLU A 231 -14.13 24.49 -12.73
C GLU A 231 -14.29 23.26 -11.83
N ASP A 232 -14.81 22.15 -12.38
CA ASP A 232 -14.96 20.90 -11.66
C ASP A 232 -13.60 20.26 -11.34
N ILE A 233 -12.64 20.35 -12.27
CA ILE A 233 -11.27 19.85 -12.06
C ILE A 233 -10.59 20.60 -10.92
N GLU A 234 -10.70 21.93 -10.88
CA GLU A 234 -10.12 22.74 -9.81
C GLU A 234 -10.81 22.47 -8.46
N ALA A 235 -12.13 22.33 -8.44
CA ALA A 235 -12.89 21.95 -7.24
C ALA A 235 -12.44 20.57 -6.72
N ALA A 236 -12.23 19.60 -7.59
CA ALA A 236 -11.75 18.29 -7.22
C ALA A 236 -10.32 18.32 -6.63
N LYS A 237 -9.39 19.08 -7.25
CA LYS A 237 -8.03 19.29 -6.68
C LYS A 237 -8.08 19.93 -5.31
N LYS A 238 -8.91 20.96 -5.15
CA LYS A 238 -9.10 21.68 -3.89
C LYS A 238 -9.55 20.73 -2.79
N VAL A 239 -10.46 19.80 -3.08
CA VAL A 239 -10.90 18.78 -2.11
C VAL A 239 -9.83 17.71 -1.88
N TYR A 240 -9.14 17.25 -2.91
CA TYR A 240 -8.19 16.14 -2.80
C TYR A 240 -7.01 16.47 -1.87
N PHE A 241 -6.51 17.70 -1.94
CA PHE A 241 -5.41 18.18 -1.11
C PHE A 241 -5.85 19.00 0.10
N GLY A 242 -7.10 19.50 0.12
CA GLY A 242 -7.65 20.33 1.19
C GLY A 242 -8.30 19.54 2.32
N PHE A 243 -8.84 20.26 3.29
CA PHE A 243 -9.42 19.68 4.53
C PHE A 243 -10.94 19.91 4.61
N TYR A 244 -11.65 19.39 3.62
CA TYR A 244 -13.12 19.46 3.51
C TYR A 244 -13.83 18.38 4.34
N ASN A 245 -13.13 17.34 4.73
CA ASN A 245 -13.68 16.26 5.54
C ASN A 245 -13.91 16.67 7.00
N PRO A 246 -14.82 16.00 7.71
CA PRO A 246 -14.98 16.16 9.15
C PRO A 246 -13.68 15.93 9.92
N MET A 247 -13.61 16.45 11.16
CA MET A 247 -12.41 16.37 12.02
C MET A 247 -11.93 14.95 12.30
N ASP A 248 -12.84 13.98 12.37
CA ASP A 248 -12.57 12.56 12.60
C ASP A 248 -12.08 11.83 11.34
N ASN A 249 -12.11 12.49 10.19
CA ASN A 249 -11.71 11.91 8.88
C ASN A 249 -10.45 12.55 8.28
N TRP A 250 -9.70 13.35 9.04
CA TRP A 250 -8.48 14.01 8.59
C TRP A 250 -7.38 13.01 8.21
N THR A 251 -7.41 11.82 8.81
CA THR A 251 -6.41 10.77 8.56
C THR A 251 -6.40 10.26 7.12
N TRP A 252 -7.45 10.51 6.34
CA TRP A 252 -7.51 10.14 4.92
C TRP A 252 -7.05 11.25 3.98
N ASN A 253 -6.60 12.40 4.52
CA ASN A 253 -6.06 13.47 3.69
C ASN A 253 -4.67 13.10 3.15
N VAL A 254 -4.53 13.11 1.83
CA VAL A 254 -3.27 12.74 1.18
C VAL A 254 -2.15 13.76 1.44
N ALA A 255 -2.50 15.06 1.45
CA ALA A 255 -1.50 16.12 1.63
C ALA A 255 -0.92 16.14 3.05
N TRP A 256 -1.69 15.78 4.08
CA TRP A 256 -1.19 15.71 5.46
C TRP A 256 -0.01 14.75 5.62
N PHE A 257 -0.06 13.60 4.92
CA PHE A 257 0.97 12.57 4.98
C PHE A 257 2.02 12.66 3.87
N SER A 258 1.74 13.43 2.81
CA SER A 258 2.64 13.50 1.65
C SER A 258 3.42 14.82 1.57
N ASP A 259 2.80 15.98 1.87
CA ASP A 259 3.49 17.27 1.81
C ASP A 259 4.73 17.34 2.71
N PRO A 260 4.68 16.88 3.99
CA PRO A 260 5.87 16.88 4.84
C PRO A 260 7.02 16.06 4.26
N VAL A 261 6.69 14.92 3.62
CA VAL A 261 7.67 14.00 3.04
C VAL A 261 8.24 14.54 1.74
N PHE A 262 7.40 15.04 0.83
CA PHE A 262 7.82 15.40 -0.52
C PHE A 262 8.11 16.90 -0.69
N LEU A 263 7.49 17.78 0.10
CA LEU A 263 7.63 19.23 0.01
C LEU A 263 8.34 19.87 1.22
N GLY A 264 8.53 19.13 2.31
CA GLY A 264 9.22 19.61 3.51
C GLY A 264 8.38 20.49 4.43
N HIS A 265 7.07 20.50 4.29
CA HIS A 265 6.18 21.28 5.18
C HIS A 265 4.80 20.66 5.25
N TYR A 266 4.13 20.79 6.37
CA TYR A 266 2.70 20.44 6.47
C TYR A 266 1.83 21.46 5.72
N PRO A 267 0.63 21.04 5.23
CA PRO A 267 -0.32 21.96 4.61
C PRO A 267 -0.76 23.07 5.57
N GLU A 268 -0.62 24.36 5.19
CA GLU A 268 -0.99 25.50 6.05
C GLU A 268 -2.45 25.47 6.51
N GLU A 269 -3.36 25.08 5.61
CA GLU A 269 -4.78 24.97 5.93
C GLU A 269 -5.01 23.97 7.07
N GLY A 270 -4.34 22.80 7.01
CA GLY A 270 -4.40 21.77 8.04
C GLY A 270 -3.81 22.25 9.36
N LEU A 271 -2.63 22.91 9.32
CA LEU A 271 -2.01 23.49 10.51
C LEU A 271 -2.94 24.49 11.21
N LYS A 272 -3.62 25.34 10.46
CA LYS A 272 -4.60 26.32 11.01
C LYS A 272 -5.84 25.61 11.57
N LYS A 273 -6.40 24.66 10.81
CA LYS A 273 -7.63 23.94 11.18
C LYS A 273 -7.48 23.11 12.44
N PHE A 274 -6.33 22.46 12.61
CA PHE A 274 -6.07 21.52 13.70
C PHE A 274 -5.16 22.06 14.80
N ALA A 275 -4.84 23.34 14.81
CA ALA A 275 -3.85 23.97 15.69
C ALA A 275 -3.97 23.59 17.19
N ALA A 276 -5.20 23.33 17.67
CA ALA A 276 -5.45 22.97 19.07
C ALA A 276 -5.04 21.51 19.42
N TYR A 277 -4.74 20.67 18.41
CA TYR A 277 -4.50 19.23 18.58
C TYR A 277 -3.09 18.82 18.13
N LEU A 278 -2.33 19.74 17.51
CA LEU A 278 -1.04 19.41 16.94
C LEU A 278 0.01 19.22 18.02
N PRO A 279 0.95 18.27 17.80
CA PRO A 279 2.18 18.24 18.58
C PRO A 279 3.04 19.47 18.29
N GLU A 280 4.07 19.67 19.09
CA GLU A 280 5.17 20.56 18.70
C GLU A 280 5.81 20.03 17.42
N ILE A 281 5.96 20.88 16.41
CA ILE A 281 6.60 20.59 15.13
C ILE A 281 7.79 21.54 14.99
N THR A 282 9.01 20.99 15.02
CA THR A 282 10.23 21.78 14.94
C THR A 282 10.81 21.79 13.52
N GLU A 283 11.75 22.69 13.24
CA GLU A 283 12.49 22.70 11.98
C GLU A 283 13.29 21.41 11.81
N GLU A 284 13.90 20.92 12.90
CA GLU A 284 14.65 19.65 12.92
C GLU A 284 13.75 18.44 12.60
N ASP A 285 12.50 18.44 13.05
CA ASP A 285 11.53 17.42 12.69
C ASP A 285 11.25 17.43 11.18
N MET A 286 11.07 18.63 10.60
CA MET A 286 10.82 18.76 9.16
C MET A 286 12.05 18.38 8.32
N GLU A 287 13.27 18.74 8.75
CA GLU A 287 14.51 18.29 8.12
C GLU A 287 14.65 16.75 8.19
N LEU A 288 14.27 16.13 9.31
CA LEU A 288 14.27 14.68 9.46
C LEU A 288 13.26 14.01 8.54
N ILE A 289 12.02 14.52 8.46
CA ILE A 289 10.94 13.95 7.63
C ILE A 289 11.25 14.07 6.14
N HIS A 290 11.72 15.26 5.71
CA HIS A 290 11.95 15.60 4.30
C HIS A 290 13.30 15.08 3.79
N GLN A 291 13.44 13.76 3.72
CA GLN A 291 14.61 13.15 3.11
C GLN A 291 14.40 12.96 1.59
N PRO A 292 15.44 13.18 0.76
CA PRO A 292 15.33 12.97 -0.68
C PRO A 292 14.86 11.55 -1.02
N LEU A 293 13.80 11.41 -1.81
CA LEU A 293 13.28 10.15 -2.29
C LEU A 293 13.50 9.98 -3.80
N ASP A 294 13.60 8.74 -4.25
CA ASP A 294 13.80 8.40 -5.67
C ASP A 294 12.46 8.29 -6.42
N PHE A 295 11.38 8.00 -5.71
CA PHE A 295 10.04 7.85 -6.28
C PHE A 295 8.96 8.03 -5.21
N MET A 296 7.77 8.39 -5.66
CA MET A 296 6.54 8.32 -4.90
C MET A 296 5.83 7.00 -5.22
N GLY A 297 5.57 6.16 -4.20
CA GLY A 297 4.57 5.11 -4.30
C GLY A 297 3.19 5.69 -3.99
N GLN A 298 2.14 5.12 -4.58
CA GLN A 298 0.78 5.50 -4.24
C GLN A 298 -0.17 4.31 -4.40
N ASN A 299 -0.95 4.04 -3.37
CA ASN A 299 -2.04 3.08 -3.42
C ASN A 299 -3.33 3.82 -3.81
N ILE A 300 -3.99 3.40 -4.89
CA ILE A 300 -5.22 4.04 -5.38
C ILE A 300 -6.23 2.96 -5.74
N TYR A 301 -7.38 2.95 -5.07
CA TYR A 301 -8.45 1.99 -5.33
C TYR A 301 -9.73 2.63 -5.84
N ASN A 302 -10.12 3.76 -5.24
CA ASN A 302 -11.38 4.42 -5.54
C ASN A 302 -11.34 5.92 -5.25
N GLY A 303 -12.46 6.61 -5.50
CA GLY A 303 -12.59 8.02 -5.21
C GLY A 303 -14.06 8.46 -5.16
N TYR A 304 -14.31 9.75 -5.08
CA TYR A 304 -15.63 10.35 -4.99
C TYR A 304 -15.75 11.58 -5.90
N TYR A 305 -16.96 11.83 -6.40
CA TYR A 305 -17.25 12.94 -7.30
C TYR A 305 -17.28 14.28 -6.57
N VAL A 306 -16.67 15.28 -7.19
CA VAL A 306 -16.71 16.67 -6.77
C VAL A 306 -17.04 17.54 -7.98
N ARG A 307 -17.87 18.57 -7.79
CA ARG A 307 -18.11 19.61 -8.77
C ARG A 307 -17.93 21.01 -8.15
N ALA A 308 -17.80 22.01 -8.98
CA ALA A 308 -17.89 23.40 -8.56
C ALA A 308 -19.34 23.75 -8.22
N GLY A 309 -19.57 24.23 -7.03
CA GLY A 309 -20.87 24.75 -6.59
C GLY A 309 -21.16 26.14 -7.16
N LYS A 310 -22.36 26.65 -6.90
CA LYS A 310 -22.83 27.94 -7.47
C LYS A 310 -22.02 29.15 -7.00
N ASP A 311 -21.42 29.06 -5.82
CA ASP A 311 -20.56 30.08 -5.20
C ASP A 311 -19.06 29.84 -5.43
N GLY A 312 -18.73 28.82 -6.26
CA GLY A 312 -17.36 28.39 -6.54
C GLY A 312 -16.74 27.47 -5.48
N GLU A 313 -17.45 27.18 -4.38
CA GLU A 313 -16.99 26.18 -3.40
C GLU A 313 -17.27 24.75 -3.89
N PRO A 314 -16.41 23.77 -3.51
CA PRO A 314 -16.61 22.39 -3.92
C PRO A 314 -17.87 21.75 -3.33
N GLU A 315 -18.61 21.02 -4.16
CA GLU A 315 -19.76 20.20 -3.75
C GLU A 315 -19.48 18.72 -4.03
N PHE A 316 -19.72 17.85 -3.04
CA PHE A 316 -19.71 16.41 -3.22
C PHE A 316 -20.96 15.96 -3.97
N VAL A 317 -20.79 15.06 -4.94
CA VAL A 317 -21.89 14.54 -5.76
C VAL A 317 -22.11 13.07 -5.47
N ASP A 318 -23.33 12.72 -5.08
CA ASP A 318 -23.71 11.32 -4.85
C ASP A 318 -23.71 10.51 -6.15
N ARG A 319 -23.39 9.23 -6.02
CA ARG A 319 -23.47 8.28 -7.14
C ARG A 319 -24.91 7.87 -7.39
N ALA A 320 -25.20 7.59 -8.66
CA ALA A 320 -26.49 7.03 -9.06
C ALA A 320 -26.74 5.68 -8.33
N PRO A 321 -28.02 5.33 -8.03
CA PRO A 321 -28.38 4.03 -7.55
C PRO A 321 -27.85 2.92 -8.48
N GLY A 322 -27.35 1.82 -7.91
CA GLY A 322 -26.79 0.71 -8.68
C GLY A 322 -25.38 0.96 -9.25
N PHE A 323 -24.68 2.01 -8.83
CA PHE A 323 -23.30 2.24 -9.24
C PHE A 323 -22.43 1.02 -8.93
N PRO A 324 -21.56 0.57 -9.87
CA PRO A 324 -20.75 -0.64 -9.71
C PRO A 324 -19.85 -0.60 -8.48
N ARG A 325 -19.79 -1.74 -7.78
CA ARG A 325 -18.99 -1.90 -6.55
C ARG A 325 -18.24 -3.22 -6.55
N THR A 326 -17.11 -3.23 -5.86
CA THR A 326 -16.35 -4.45 -5.55
C THR A 326 -17.08 -5.29 -4.50
N ALA A 327 -16.60 -6.51 -4.21
CA ALA A 327 -17.13 -7.34 -3.12
C ALA A 327 -17.02 -6.65 -1.76
N MET A 328 -15.96 -5.84 -1.54
CA MET A 328 -15.77 -5.01 -0.35
C MET A 328 -16.71 -3.77 -0.31
N GLY A 329 -17.53 -3.59 -1.34
CA GLY A 329 -18.46 -2.45 -1.44
C GLY A 329 -17.84 -1.15 -1.95
N TRP A 330 -16.58 -1.14 -2.31
CA TRP A 330 -15.91 0.04 -2.87
C TRP A 330 -16.42 0.35 -4.28
N PRO A 331 -16.65 1.63 -4.61
CA PRO A 331 -17.10 1.99 -5.95
C PRO A 331 -15.99 1.77 -6.99
N VAL A 332 -16.36 1.27 -8.17
CA VAL A 332 -15.45 1.12 -9.31
C VAL A 332 -15.32 2.48 -10.03
N THR A 333 -14.15 3.11 -9.93
CA THR A 333 -13.96 4.51 -10.34
C THR A 333 -12.65 4.73 -11.11
N PRO A 334 -12.50 4.23 -12.34
CA PRO A 334 -11.27 4.38 -13.12
C PRO A 334 -10.91 5.85 -13.41
N ARG A 335 -11.90 6.77 -13.50
CA ARG A 335 -11.63 8.21 -13.60
C ARG A 335 -10.94 8.76 -12.35
N ALA A 336 -11.26 8.27 -11.15
CA ALA A 336 -10.54 8.65 -9.94
C ALA A 336 -9.05 8.25 -10.03
N PHE A 337 -8.77 7.08 -10.58
CA PHE A 337 -7.39 6.61 -10.80
C PHE A 337 -6.61 7.54 -11.74
N TYR A 338 -7.20 7.88 -12.89
CA TYR A 338 -6.63 8.83 -13.84
C TYR A 338 -6.35 10.21 -13.22
N TYR A 339 -7.34 10.81 -12.55
CA TYR A 339 -7.20 12.13 -11.95
C TYR A 339 -6.26 12.11 -10.75
N GLY A 340 -6.28 11.04 -9.94
CA GLY A 340 -5.36 10.88 -8.82
C GLY A 340 -3.90 10.90 -9.26
N ILE A 341 -3.55 10.15 -10.29
CA ILE A 341 -2.21 10.13 -10.90
C ILE A 341 -1.81 11.52 -11.39
N ARG A 342 -2.69 12.20 -12.14
CA ARG A 342 -2.43 13.56 -12.64
C ARG A 342 -2.17 14.54 -11.51
N PHE A 343 -3.08 14.61 -10.54
CA PHE A 343 -3.01 15.57 -9.44
C PHE A 343 -1.76 15.35 -8.57
N LEU A 344 -1.42 14.10 -8.30
CA LEU A 344 -0.21 13.76 -7.54
C LEU A 344 1.05 14.15 -8.30
N TYR A 345 1.13 13.82 -9.60
CA TYR A 345 2.28 14.18 -10.41
C TYR A 345 2.41 15.69 -10.59
N GLU A 346 1.30 16.42 -10.83
CA GLU A 346 1.29 17.88 -10.91
C GLU A 346 1.80 18.54 -9.62
N ARG A 347 1.50 17.96 -8.43
CA ARG A 347 1.91 18.51 -7.13
C ARG A 347 3.34 18.18 -6.75
N TYR A 348 3.75 16.93 -6.89
CA TYR A 348 5.01 16.43 -6.30
C TYR A 348 6.16 16.31 -7.30
N GLN A 349 5.89 16.22 -8.59
CA GLN A 349 6.86 16.16 -9.69
C GLN A 349 7.93 15.06 -9.52
N LEU A 350 7.59 13.96 -8.85
CA LEU A 350 8.43 12.78 -8.67
C LEU A 350 7.96 11.63 -9.56
N PRO A 351 8.87 10.72 -9.98
CA PRO A 351 8.46 9.48 -10.61
C PRO A 351 7.45 8.74 -9.74
N LEU A 352 6.33 8.31 -10.33
CA LEU A 352 5.26 7.58 -9.66
C LEU A 352 5.37 6.07 -9.90
N TYR A 353 5.16 5.30 -8.86
CA TYR A 353 4.81 3.88 -8.94
C TYR A 353 3.43 3.71 -8.31
N ILE A 354 2.51 3.10 -9.03
CA ILE A 354 1.26 2.63 -8.43
C ILE A 354 1.63 1.37 -7.66
N THR A 355 1.74 1.53 -6.35
CA THR A 355 2.23 0.47 -5.44
C THR A 355 1.14 -0.52 -5.06
N GLU A 356 -0.14 -0.11 -5.20
CA GLU A 356 -1.29 -1.02 -5.11
C GLU A 356 -2.48 -0.46 -5.90
N ASN A 357 -3.12 -1.36 -6.65
CA ASN A 357 -4.45 -1.21 -7.23
C ASN A 357 -5.00 -2.58 -7.55
N GLY A 358 -6.26 -2.83 -7.22
CA GLY A 358 -6.89 -4.13 -7.39
C GLY A 358 -8.36 -4.11 -6.96
N MET A 359 -9.00 -5.27 -7.07
CA MET A 359 -10.42 -5.43 -6.82
C MET A 359 -10.71 -6.72 -6.05
N SER A 360 -11.46 -6.64 -4.95
CA SER A 360 -12.05 -7.83 -4.34
C SER A 360 -13.25 -8.33 -5.12
N CYS A 361 -13.34 -9.64 -5.32
CA CYS A 361 -14.44 -10.33 -6.00
C CYS A 361 -14.97 -11.46 -5.17
N HIS A 362 -16.19 -11.93 -5.49
CA HIS A 362 -16.78 -13.17 -4.99
C HIS A 362 -16.34 -14.33 -5.88
N ASP A 363 -15.06 -14.67 -5.84
CA ASP A 363 -14.48 -15.71 -6.67
C ASP A 363 -14.85 -17.11 -6.15
N LEU A 364 -15.10 -18.03 -7.06
CA LEU A 364 -15.38 -19.44 -6.76
C LEU A 364 -14.74 -20.33 -7.82
N VAL A 365 -14.40 -21.54 -7.43
CA VAL A 365 -13.93 -22.57 -8.36
C VAL A 365 -15.11 -23.16 -9.11
N SER A 366 -15.10 -23.05 -10.43
CA SER A 366 -16.14 -23.55 -11.33
C SER A 366 -16.01 -25.06 -11.56
N GLY A 367 -17.02 -25.67 -12.20
CA GLY A 367 -17.05 -27.12 -12.47
C GLY A 367 -15.94 -27.65 -13.39
N ASP A 368 -15.23 -26.78 -14.10
CA ASP A 368 -14.05 -27.08 -14.91
C ASP A 368 -12.72 -26.91 -14.14
N HIS A 369 -12.79 -26.73 -12.82
CA HIS A 369 -11.67 -26.49 -11.92
C HIS A 369 -10.88 -25.20 -12.23
N LYS A 370 -11.59 -24.16 -12.69
CA LYS A 370 -11.04 -22.82 -12.97
C LYS A 370 -11.81 -21.76 -12.17
N VAL A 371 -11.19 -20.59 -12.08
CA VAL A 371 -11.82 -19.39 -11.50
C VAL A 371 -11.97 -18.33 -12.58
N HIS A 372 -13.22 -18.06 -12.94
CA HIS A 372 -13.59 -17.09 -13.97
C HIS A 372 -13.94 -15.76 -13.31
N ASP A 373 -13.10 -14.75 -13.49
CA ASP A 373 -13.21 -13.44 -12.86
C ASP A 373 -13.24 -12.25 -13.86
N PRO A 374 -14.18 -12.26 -14.83
CA PRO A 374 -14.26 -11.24 -15.88
C PRO A 374 -14.44 -9.81 -15.33
N ASN A 375 -15.05 -9.67 -14.14
CA ASN A 375 -15.21 -8.37 -13.50
C ASN A 375 -13.85 -7.78 -13.10
N ARG A 376 -12.90 -8.61 -12.60
CA ARG A 376 -11.55 -8.15 -12.28
C ARG A 376 -10.78 -7.77 -13.54
N ILE A 377 -10.92 -8.51 -14.63
CA ILE A 377 -10.33 -8.15 -15.92
C ILE A 377 -10.84 -6.78 -16.37
N THR A 378 -12.16 -6.56 -16.37
CA THR A 378 -12.77 -5.26 -16.76
C THR A 378 -12.30 -4.12 -15.85
N PHE A 379 -12.18 -4.36 -14.54
CA PHE A 379 -11.65 -3.39 -13.60
C PHE A 379 -10.20 -3.03 -13.97
N LEU A 380 -9.31 -4.01 -14.04
CA LEU A 380 -7.88 -3.79 -14.33
C LEU A 380 -7.69 -3.09 -15.69
N GLU A 381 -8.41 -3.53 -16.73
CA GLU A 381 -8.36 -2.90 -18.06
C GLU A 381 -8.71 -1.41 -17.98
N SER A 382 -9.82 -1.06 -17.32
CA SER A 382 -10.29 0.33 -17.26
C SER A 382 -9.35 1.22 -16.43
N TYR A 383 -8.77 0.70 -15.36
CA TYR A 383 -7.81 1.43 -14.51
C TYR A 383 -6.46 1.61 -15.20
N ILE A 384 -5.93 0.56 -15.83
CA ILE A 384 -4.67 0.64 -16.60
C ILE A 384 -4.82 1.60 -17.78
N LYS A 385 -5.97 1.64 -18.44
CA LYS A 385 -6.25 2.64 -19.49
C LYS A 385 -6.31 4.06 -18.94
N GLY A 386 -6.87 4.25 -17.75
CA GLY A 386 -6.82 5.55 -17.06
C GLY A 386 -5.38 6.00 -16.76
N MET A 387 -4.53 5.08 -16.33
CA MET A 387 -3.09 5.33 -16.12
C MET A 387 -2.37 5.65 -17.44
N GLU A 388 -2.63 4.89 -18.50
CA GLU A 388 -2.07 5.17 -19.83
C GLU A 388 -2.40 6.58 -20.30
N LYS A 389 -3.64 7.01 -20.13
CA LYS A 389 -4.08 8.39 -20.46
C LYS A 389 -3.29 9.42 -19.64
N ALA A 390 -3.10 9.21 -18.34
CA ALA A 390 -2.32 10.13 -17.52
C ALA A 390 -0.85 10.20 -17.97
N ILE A 391 -0.26 9.07 -18.36
CA ILE A 391 1.11 9.00 -18.93
C ILE A 391 1.19 9.76 -20.25
N ASP A 392 0.23 9.57 -21.16
CA ASP A 392 0.20 10.27 -22.45
C ASP A 392 0.04 11.79 -22.28
N GLU A 393 -0.54 12.24 -21.17
CA GLU A 393 -0.64 13.65 -20.77
C GLU A 393 0.56 14.16 -19.95
N GLY A 394 1.59 13.34 -19.77
CA GLY A 394 2.89 13.74 -19.24
C GLY A 394 3.20 13.30 -17.80
N ALA A 395 2.36 12.50 -17.15
CA ALA A 395 2.69 11.93 -15.84
C ALA A 395 3.81 10.88 -15.95
N ASP A 396 4.89 11.01 -15.16
CA ASP A 396 6.01 10.06 -15.14
C ASP A 396 5.66 8.85 -14.25
N VAL A 397 4.75 7.98 -14.73
CA VAL A 397 4.44 6.71 -14.06
C VAL A 397 5.40 5.64 -14.58
N ARG A 398 6.13 5.00 -13.68
CA ARG A 398 7.20 4.04 -14.03
C ARG A 398 6.87 2.59 -13.74
N GLY A 399 5.83 2.33 -12.96
CA GLY A 399 5.42 0.98 -12.65
C GLY A 399 4.03 0.89 -12.04
N TYR A 400 3.49 -0.31 -12.12
CA TYR A 400 2.18 -0.69 -11.59
C TYR A 400 2.28 -2.04 -10.91
N PHE A 401 1.81 -2.13 -9.67
CA PHE A 401 1.74 -3.35 -8.88
C PHE A 401 0.27 -3.66 -8.59
N GLU A 402 -0.19 -4.75 -9.17
CA GLU A 402 -1.55 -5.23 -8.90
C GLU A 402 -1.63 -5.76 -7.46
N TRP A 403 -2.69 -5.39 -6.77
CA TRP A 403 -3.05 -5.90 -5.45
C TRP A 403 -4.19 -6.89 -5.58
N THR A 404 -3.91 -8.19 -5.48
CA THR A 404 -2.71 -8.83 -4.97
C THR A 404 -2.41 -10.10 -5.76
N PHE A 405 -1.19 -10.64 -5.66
CA PHE A 405 -0.83 -11.86 -6.39
C PHE A 405 -1.73 -13.04 -6.04
N ILE A 406 -1.92 -13.34 -4.75
CA ILE A 406 -2.73 -14.46 -4.26
C ILE A 406 -3.81 -13.97 -3.30
N ASP A 407 -4.98 -14.63 -3.27
CA ASP A 407 -5.96 -14.44 -2.22
C ASP A 407 -5.32 -14.65 -0.86
N ASN A 408 -5.66 -13.81 0.12
CA ASN A 408 -4.97 -13.83 1.40
C ASN A 408 -5.86 -13.37 2.57
N PHE A 409 -5.26 -13.19 3.73
CA PHE A 409 -5.91 -12.68 4.92
C PHE A 409 -6.12 -11.16 4.82
N GLU A 410 -7.37 -10.73 4.56
CA GLU A 410 -7.71 -9.31 4.40
C GLU A 410 -8.00 -8.62 5.74
N TRP A 411 -6.99 -8.54 6.57
CA TRP A 411 -6.99 -7.80 7.83
C TRP A 411 -8.22 -8.12 8.71
N ALA A 412 -9.00 -7.10 9.11
CA ALA A 412 -10.18 -7.29 9.95
C ALA A 412 -11.30 -8.11 9.28
N ASP A 413 -11.34 -8.15 7.94
CA ASP A 413 -12.29 -8.95 7.15
C ASP A 413 -11.89 -10.44 7.03
N GLY A 414 -10.71 -10.83 7.52
CA GLY A 414 -10.22 -12.21 7.46
C GLY A 414 -10.12 -12.71 6.01
N TYR A 415 -10.68 -13.89 5.73
CA TYR A 415 -10.61 -14.50 4.39
C TYR A 415 -11.84 -14.23 3.52
N THR A 416 -12.71 -13.28 3.89
CA THR A 416 -13.96 -13.00 3.16
C THR A 416 -13.74 -12.24 1.86
N GLN A 417 -12.61 -11.54 1.72
CA GLN A 417 -12.28 -10.71 0.56
C GLN A 417 -11.19 -11.37 -0.29
N ARG A 418 -11.47 -11.52 -1.58
CA ARG A 418 -10.55 -12.16 -2.53
C ARG A 418 -10.04 -11.15 -3.54
N PHE A 419 -8.85 -10.60 -3.29
CA PHE A 419 -8.17 -9.66 -4.19
C PHE A 419 -7.21 -10.33 -5.18
N GLY A 420 -6.80 -11.57 -4.90
CA GLY A 420 -5.75 -12.25 -5.66
C GLY A 420 -6.08 -12.46 -7.14
N MET A 421 -5.07 -12.40 -7.98
CA MET A 421 -5.12 -12.97 -9.32
C MET A 421 -4.98 -14.50 -9.31
N VAL A 422 -4.52 -15.07 -8.20
CA VAL A 422 -4.47 -16.50 -7.95
C VAL A 422 -5.39 -16.81 -6.77
N TYR A 423 -6.33 -17.70 -6.99
CA TYR A 423 -7.21 -18.24 -5.95
C TYR A 423 -6.40 -19.14 -5.01
N VAL A 424 -6.61 -19.00 -3.72
CA VAL A 424 -6.08 -19.90 -2.69
C VAL A 424 -7.24 -20.65 -2.05
N ASP A 425 -7.22 -21.96 -2.10
CA ASP A 425 -8.03 -22.80 -1.23
C ASP A 425 -7.36 -22.82 0.15
N PHE A 426 -7.95 -22.14 1.13
CA PHE A 426 -7.34 -22.00 2.46
C PHE A 426 -7.33 -23.27 3.30
N GLU A 427 -8.05 -24.33 2.89
CA GLU A 427 -8.01 -25.64 3.55
C GLU A 427 -6.87 -26.51 3.01
N THR A 428 -6.71 -26.54 1.68
CA THR A 428 -5.73 -27.39 1.00
C THR A 428 -4.44 -26.65 0.63
N GLN A 429 -4.48 -25.31 0.65
CA GLN A 429 -3.42 -24.44 0.18
C GLN A 429 -3.14 -24.56 -1.32
N GLU A 430 -4.10 -25.06 -2.12
CA GLU A 430 -3.99 -25.11 -3.57
C GLU A 430 -4.02 -23.70 -4.18
N ARG A 431 -3.16 -23.46 -5.19
CA ARG A 431 -3.11 -22.23 -5.97
C ARG A 431 -3.74 -22.45 -7.33
N ILE A 432 -4.83 -21.73 -7.64
CA ILE A 432 -5.51 -21.80 -8.93
C ILE A 432 -5.43 -20.41 -9.60
N PRO A 433 -4.60 -20.23 -10.64
CA PRO A 433 -4.59 -18.96 -11.39
C PRO A 433 -5.96 -18.66 -11.97
N LYS A 434 -6.45 -17.44 -11.75
CA LYS A 434 -7.73 -16.95 -12.28
C LYS A 434 -7.57 -16.48 -13.73
N ASP A 435 -8.67 -16.28 -14.43
CA ASP A 435 -8.63 -15.75 -15.79
C ASP A 435 -7.90 -14.40 -15.88
N SER A 436 -8.02 -13.56 -14.84
CA SER A 436 -7.30 -12.28 -14.74
C SER A 436 -5.77 -12.45 -14.71
N ALA A 437 -5.24 -13.53 -14.14
CA ALA A 437 -3.80 -13.78 -14.13
C ALA A 437 -3.26 -14.02 -15.54
N TYR A 438 -3.98 -14.77 -16.36
CA TYR A 438 -3.59 -15.02 -17.75
C TYR A 438 -3.77 -13.77 -18.63
N TRP A 439 -4.83 -12.99 -18.38
CA TRP A 439 -5.02 -11.69 -19.03
C TRP A 439 -3.89 -10.71 -18.67
N TYR A 440 -3.50 -10.64 -17.40
CA TYR A 440 -2.41 -9.76 -16.96
C TYR A 440 -1.05 -10.19 -17.51
N LYS A 441 -0.84 -11.51 -17.69
CA LYS A 441 0.33 -12.03 -18.43
C LYS A 441 0.40 -11.44 -19.84
N GLU A 442 -0.70 -11.40 -20.59
CA GLU A 442 -0.76 -10.81 -21.92
C GLU A 442 -0.45 -9.29 -21.90
N VAL A 443 -0.96 -8.57 -20.87
CA VAL A 443 -0.63 -7.15 -20.67
C VAL A 443 0.89 -6.98 -20.49
N ILE A 444 1.53 -7.79 -19.67
CA ILE A 444 2.97 -7.75 -19.43
C ILE A 444 3.76 -8.05 -20.71
N GLU A 445 3.44 -9.15 -21.38
CA GLU A 445 4.14 -9.61 -22.59
C GLU A 445 4.05 -8.60 -23.73
N THR A 446 2.93 -7.91 -23.84
CA THR A 446 2.70 -6.89 -24.87
C THR A 446 3.08 -5.48 -24.44
N ASN A 447 3.50 -5.29 -23.18
CA ASN A 447 3.68 -3.96 -22.58
C ASN A 447 2.45 -3.07 -22.77
N GLY A 448 1.26 -3.62 -22.49
CA GLY A 448 -0.03 -2.94 -22.57
C GLY A 448 -0.60 -2.79 -24.00
N ARG A 449 0.07 -3.26 -25.05
CA ARG A 449 -0.44 -3.12 -26.44
C ARG A 449 -1.68 -3.97 -26.76
N CYS A 450 -1.97 -5.00 -25.93
CA CYS A 450 -3.20 -5.78 -26.05
C CYS A 450 -4.44 -5.04 -25.55
N LEU A 451 -4.28 -3.93 -24.81
CA LEU A 451 -5.39 -3.15 -24.28
C LEU A 451 -6.17 -2.51 -25.43
N PRO A 452 -7.52 -2.42 -25.35
CA PRO A 452 -8.34 -1.83 -26.41
C PRO A 452 -8.02 -0.34 -26.59
N GLU A 453 -8.13 0.17 -27.84
CA GLU A 453 -7.88 1.59 -28.14
C GLU A 453 -8.81 2.53 -27.33
N LYS A 454 -10.04 2.11 -27.12
CA LYS A 454 -11.01 2.82 -26.25
C LYS A 454 -11.22 2.00 -25.00
N ALA A 455 -10.96 2.61 -23.85
CA ALA A 455 -11.42 2.04 -22.61
C ALA A 455 -12.93 1.85 -22.62
N GLY A 456 -13.41 0.82 -21.95
CA GLY A 456 -14.85 0.57 -21.80
C GLY A 456 -15.60 1.76 -21.21
N VAL A 457 -16.90 1.62 -21.07
CA VAL A 457 -17.90 2.66 -20.70
C VAL A 457 -17.56 3.49 -19.44
N TRP A 458 -16.52 3.15 -18.74
CA TRP A 458 -16.11 3.75 -17.44
C TRP A 458 -14.98 4.79 -17.53
N CYS A 459 -14.50 5.09 -18.72
CA CYS A 459 -13.46 6.11 -18.94
C CYS A 459 -14.02 7.44 -19.40
#